data_c832d021eb83ed65b4d2615489817453
#
_entry.id   c832d021eb83ed65b4d2615489817453
#
_cell.length_a   1.000
_cell.length_b   1.000
_cell.length_c   1.000
_cell.angle_alpha   90.00
_cell.angle_beta   90.00
_cell.angle_gamma   90.00
#
_symmetry.space_group_name_H-M   'P 1'
#
loop_
_entity.id
_entity.type
_entity.pdbx_description
1 polymer ?
#
loop_
_entity_poly.entity_id
_entity_poly.type
_entity_poly.pdbx_seq_one_letter_code
_entity_poly.pdbx_strand_id
1 'polypeptide(L)'
;MRRILITGGTGYLGTMLVAQALAQEWDVVATYHTHLPQEPHACWESLDLRDAAAAEALVTQLAPAVVIHTAYRQDGPDVMAITATGAAAVARGARAVQARLVHLSSDVVFDGERAGRYVETDPPQPVTAYGTAKATAERLVAGIHPAAVIVRTSLIYGGPRRPGKHELFALDVADGRADALFFTDELRCPIEVGDLAAALLELALLDRSGVLHVAGADVVSRYEFACLVARAFAHDPSRLRGGPSPAAPRRPRNCALDSSMARALLSTRLRGVREVLGQE
;
A
#
# COMPACT_ATOMS: atom_id res chain seq x y z
N MET A 1 24.50 8.85 8.81
CA MET A 1 23.35 8.24 8.12
C MET A 1 22.06 8.79 8.71
N ARG A 2 21.03 9.00 7.91
CA ARG A 2 19.71 9.41 8.40
C ARG A 2 18.95 8.16 8.82
N ARG A 3 18.36 8.17 10.03
CA ARG A 3 17.52 7.06 10.50
C ARG A 3 16.15 7.11 9.87
N ILE A 4 15.70 5.97 9.36
CA ILE A 4 14.35 5.75 8.87
C ILE A 4 13.65 4.66 9.68
N LEU A 5 12.41 4.91 10.12
CA LEU A 5 11.54 3.90 10.73
C LEU A 5 10.51 3.43 9.71
N ILE A 6 10.48 2.13 9.43
CA ILE A 6 9.52 1.48 8.54
C ILE A 6 8.60 0.59 9.39
N THR A 7 7.36 1.02 9.62
CA THR A 7 6.40 0.15 10.32
C THR A 7 5.80 -0.86 9.34
N GLY A 8 5.57 -2.08 9.82
CA GLY A 8 5.12 -3.17 8.95
C GLY A 8 6.24 -3.71 8.03
N GLY A 9 7.48 -3.65 8.51
CA GLY A 9 8.68 -4.07 7.77
C GLY A 9 8.64 -5.52 7.26
N THR A 10 7.90 -6.41 7.92
CA THR A 10 7.72 -7.81 7.51
C THR A 10 6.62 -8.02 6.46
N GLY A 11 5.87 -6.97 6.15
CA GLY A 11 4.82 -7.02 5.11
C GLY A 11 5.41 -7.07 3.70
N TYR A 12 4.56 -7.38 2.71
CA TYR A 12 4.95 -7.51 1.31
C TYR A 12 5.67 -6.25 0.76
N LEU A 13 5.10 -5.07 0.98
CA LEU A 13 5.74 -3.80 0.66
C LEU A 13 6.88 -3.47 1.64
N GLY A 14 6.70 -3.76 2.92
CA GLY A 14 7.68 -3.43 3.96
C GLY A 14 9.05 -4.06 3.72
N THR A 15 9.10 -5.33 3.34
CA THR A 15 10.35 -6.02 3.00
C THR A 15 11.07 -5.41 1.78
N MET A 16 10.30 -4.90 0.79
CA MET A 16 10.88 -4.18 -0.35
C MET A 16 11.44 -2.82 0.07
N LEU A 17 10.70 -2.09 0.92
CA LEU A 17 11.16 -0.81 1.48
C LEU A 17 12.44 -0.98 2.29
N VAL A 18 12.52 -2.00 3.17
CA VAL A 18 13.72 -2.30 3.95
C VAL A 18 14.90 -2.56 3.02
N ALA A 19 14.74 -3.43 2.01
CA ALA A 19 15.81 -3.76 1.07
C ALA A 19 16.30 -2.53 0.29
N GLN A 20 15.39 -1.71 -0.23
CA GLN A 20 15.76 -0.51 -0.99
C GLN A 20 16.36 0.59 -0.09
N ALA A 21 15.86 0.75 1.13
CA ALA A 21 16.42 1.71 2.08
C ALA A 21 17.85 1.34 2.49
N LEU A 22 18.11 0.03 2.75
CA LEU A 22 19.47 -0.46 3.03
C LEU A 22 20.40 -0.22 1.83
N ALA A 23 19.94 -0.49 0.61
CA ALA A 23 20.71 -0.24 -0.62
C ALA A 23 21.02 1.26 -0.84
N GLN A 24 20.22 2.16 -0.26
CA GLN A 24 20.43 3.61 -0.26
C GLN A 24 21.16 4.11 1.00
N GLU A 25 21.80 3.21 1.76
CA GLU A 25 22.60 3.52 2.95
C GLU A 25 21.85 4.27 4.08
N TRP A 26 20.53 4.00 4.23
CA TRP A 26 19.79 4.47 5.40
C TRP A 26 20.16 3.67 6.65
N ASP A 27 20.12 4.31 7.83
CA ASP A 27 20.06 3.64 9.13
C ASP A 27 18.63 3.13 9.34
N VAL A 28 18.37 1.86 8.97
CA VAL A 28 17.03 1.28 8.88
C VAL A 28 16.63 0.64 10.19
N VAL A 29 15.57 1.17 10.80
CA VAL A 29 14.81 0.50 11.85
C VAL A 29 13.47 0.07 11.26
N ALA A 30 13.11 -1.20 11.39
CA ALA A 30 11.86 -1.73 10.87
C ALA A 30 11.08 -2.47 11.96
N THR A 31 9.74 -2.47 11.86
CA THR A 31 8.94 -3.17 12.87
C THR A 31 8.39 -4.50 12.36
N TYR A 32 8.30 -5.46 13.28
CA TYR A 32 7.60 -6.73 13.12
C TYR A 32 6.56 -6.91 14.25
N HIS A 33 5.58 -7.80 14.03
CA HIS A 33 4.56 -8.06 15.05
C HIS A 33 4.75 -9.45 15.70
N THR A 34 4.81 -10.52 14.90
CA THR A 34 4.82 -11.90 15.42
C THR A 34 6.15 -12.62 15.28
N HIS A 35 6.84 -12.43 14.18
CA HIS A 35 8.07 -13.16 13.88
C HIS A 35 9.21 -12.20 13.55
N LEU A 36 10.33 -12.35 14.25
CA LEU A 36 11.55 -11.61 13.95
C LEU A 36 12.09 -12.05 12.59
N PRO A 37 12.29 -11.13 11.63
CA PRO A 37 12.86 -11.47 10.33
C PRO A 37 14.35 -11.81 10.45
N GLN A 38 14.85 -12.53 9.44
CA GLN A 38 16.29 -12.90 9.38
C GLN A 38 17.12 -11.91 8.56
N GLU A 39 16.65 -10.67 8.34
CA GLU A 39 17.44 -9.63 7.66
C GLU A 39 18.43 -9.00 8.65
N PRO A 40 19.76 -9.28 8.51
CA PRO A 40 20.74 -8.92 9.53
C PRO A 40 21.19 -7.45 9.49
N HIS A 41 20.88 -6.72 8.40
CA HIS A 41 21.38 -5.36 8.20
C HIS A 41 20.41 -4.27 8.64
N ALA A 42 19.17 -4.63 9.02
CA ALA A 42 18.21 -3.72 9.63
C ALA A 42 18.11 -3.97 11.14
N CYS A 43 17.84 -2.91 11.89
CA CYS A 43 17.42 -3.02 13.28
C CYS A 43 15.93 -3.36 13.33
N TRP A 44 15.53 -4.36 14.13
CA TRP A 44 14.15 -4.81 14.19
C TRP A 44 13.54 -4.58 15.57
N GLU A 45 12.40 -3.90 15.60
CA GLU A 45 11.63 -3.62 16.80
C GLU A 45 10.26 -4.33 16.76
N SER A 46 9.89 -4.95 17.89
CA SER A 46 8.54 -5.54 18.01
C SER A 46 7.52 -4.44 18.24
N LEU A 47 6.42 -4.46 17.47
CA LEU A 47 5.36 -3.46 17.61
C LEU A 47 3.98 -4.07 17.37
N ASP A 48 3.13 -3.98 18.39
CA ASP A 48 1.69 -4.21 18.27
C ASP A 48 0.97 -2.85 18.21
N LEU A 49 0.40 -2.52 17.07
CA LEU A 49 -0.32 -1.25 16.86
C LEU A 49 -1.65 -1.15 17.63
N ARG A 50 -2.11 -2.23 18.28
CA ARG A 50 -3.23 -2.15 19.23
C ARG A 50 -2.84 -1.40 20.49
N ASP A 51 -1.57 -1.43 20.86
CA ASP A 51 -1.00 -0.60 21.90
C ASP A 51 -0.54 0.75 21.32
N ALA A 52 -1.46 1.71 21.32
CA ALA A 52 -1.19 3.04 20.78
C ALA A 52 -0.11 3.79 21.59
N ALA A 53 0.01 3.53 22.90
CA ALA A 53 1.03 4.15 23.73
C ALA A 53 2.42 3.62 23.40
N ALA A 54 2.56 2.31 23.23
CA ALA A 54 3.81 1.70 22.79
C ALA A 54 4.23 2.17 21.39
N ALA A 55 3.26 2.34 20.46
CA ALA A 55 3.54 2.83 19.12
C ALA A 55 4.09 4.28 19.14
N GLU A 56 3.48 5.16 19.91
CA GLU A 56 3.93 6.55 20.08
C GLU A 56 5.30 6.61 20.78
N ALA A 57 5.48 5.83 21.85
CA ALA A 57 6.71 5.75 22.59
C ALA A 57 7.89 5.26 21.75
N LEU A 58 7.70 4.21 20.94
CA LEU A 58 8.72 3.68 20.04
C LEU A 58 9.22 4.75 19.07
N VAL A 59 8.31 5.45 18.39
CA VAL A 59 8.70 6.51 17.45
C VAL A 59 9.45 7.63 18.16
N THR A 60 8.98 8.03 19.35
CA THR A 60 9.59 9.10 20.14
C THR A 60 11.00 8.71 20.64
N GLN A 61 11.17 7.48 21.10
CA GLN A 61 12.48 6.97 21.60
C GLN A 61 13.52 6.83 20.47
N LEU A 62 13.08 6.33 19.31
CA LEU A 62 13.98 6.17 18.16
C LEU A 62 14.37 7.49 17.53
N ALA A 63 13.52 8.51 17.67
CA ALA A 63 13.68 9.84 17.08
C ALA A 63 14.17 9.80 15.62
N PRO A 64 13.50 9.06 14.73
CA PRO A 64 13.95 8.92 13.35
C PRO A 64 13.78 10.24 12.59
N ALA A 65 14.60 10.46 11.55
CA ALA A 65 14.39 11.57 10.64
C ALA A 65 13.14 11.38 9.74
N VAL A 66 12.82 10.12 9.45
CA VAL A 66 11.71 9.72 8.57
C VAL A 66 10.96 8.54 9.17
N VAL A 67 9.63 8.57 9.05
CA VAL A 67 8.74 7.43 9.30
C VAL A 67 7.97 7.10 8.02
N ILE A 68 8.09 5.87 7.52
CA ILE A 68 7.21 5.31 6.50
C ILE A 68 6.27 4.32 7.17
N HIS A 69 4.99 4.70 7.29
CA HIS A 69 3.98 3.90 7.98
C HIS A 69 3.19 3.07 6.99
N THR A 70 3.50 1.76 6.90
CA THR A 70 2.82 0.81 6.01
C THR A 70 2.01 -0.25 6.74
N ALA A 71 2.14 -0.36 8.06
CA ALA A 71 1.45 -1.36 8.86
C ALA A 71 -0.06 -1.13 8.87
N TYR A 72 -0.84 -2.19 8.70
CA TYR A 72 -2.31 -2.16 8.71
C TYR A 72 -2.90 -3.53 8.98
N ARG A 73 -4.20 -3.58 9.25
CA ARG A 73 -5.01 -4.80 9.30
C ARG A 73 -6.16 -4.66 8.31
N GLN A 74 -6.37 -5.67 7.46
CA GLN A 74 -7.44 -5.63 6.46
C GLN A 74 -8.76 -6.20 6.98
N ASP A 75 -8.69 -7.23 7.80
CA ASP A 75 -9.83 -8.03 8.24
C ASP A 75 -9.77 -8.30 9.75
N GLY A 76 -10.90 -8.68 10.32
CA GLY A 76 -11.03 -9.05 11.73
C GLY A 76 -11.43 -7.87 12.63
N PRO A 77 -11.59 -8.12 13.96
CA PRO A 77 -12.13 -7.13 14.89
C PRO A 77 -11.23 -5.93 15.12
N ASP A 78 -9.91 -6.09 14.96
CA ASP A 78 -8.91 -5.06 15.28
C ASP A 78 -8.62 -4.10 14.12
N VAL A 79 -9.38 -4.16 13.01
CA VAL A 79 -9.14 -3.34 11.81
C VAL A 79 -9.04 -1.86 12.15
N MET A 80 -9.99 -1.33 12.92
CA MET A 80 -10.00 0.09 13.32
C MET A 80 -8.85 0.42 14.29
N ALA A 81 -8.62 -0.42 15.29
CA ALA A 81 -7.57 -0.22 16.29
C ALA A 81 -6.18 -0.15 15.64
N ILE A 82 -5.86 -1.13 14.79
CA ILE A 82 -4.54 -1.22 14.15
C ILE A 82 -4.40 -0.17 13.04
N THR A 83 -5.40 -0.06 12.14
CA THR A 83 -5.26 0.72 10.91
C THR A 83 -5.49 2.22 11.13
N ALA A 84 -6.39 2.61 12.04
CA ALA A 84 -6.68 4.02 12.29
C ALA A 84 -6.04 4.54 13.58
N THR A 85 -6.30 3.89 14.73
CA THR A 85 -5.77 4.35 16.03
C THR A 85 -4.26 4.19 16.10
N GLY A 86 -3.73 3.06 15.61
CA GLY A 86 -2.28 2.83 15.52
C GLY A 86 -1.58 3.84 14.61
N ALA A 87 -2.17 4.17 13.46
CA ALA A 87 -1.63 5.22 12.57
C ALA A 87 -1.61 6.60 13.24
N ALA A 88 -2.64 6.94 14.02
CA ALA A 88 -2.68 8.18 14.79
C ALA A 88 -1.58 8.24 15.85
N ALA A 89 -1.30 7.11 16.53
CA ALA A 89 -0.21 7.02 17.50
C ALA A 89 1.16 7.23 16.86
N VAL A 90 1.42 6.57 15.73
CA VAL A 90 2.64 6.78 14.95
C VAL A 90 2.78 8.24 14.50
N ALA A 91 1.67 8.87 14.07
CA ALA A 91 1.67 10.28 13.68
C ALA A 91 1.98 11.23 14.86
N ARG A 92 1.48 10.95 16.09
CA ARG A 92 1.83 11.73 17.28
C ARG A 92 3.31 11.62 17.61
N GLY A 93 3.86 10.40 17.64
CA GLY A 93 5.29 10.18 17.85
C GLY A 93 6.14 10.89 16.79
N ALA A 94 5.79 10.76 15.50
CA ALA A 94 6.50 11.42 14.41
C ALA A 94 6.48 12.95 14.55
N ARG A 95 5.32 13.53 14.90
CA ARG A 95 5.21 14.97 15.15
C ARG A 95 6.05 15.43 16.35
N ALA A 96 6.04 14.66 17.43
CA ALA A 96 6.78 15.00 18.66
C ALA A 96 8.30 15.13 18.41
N VAL A 97 8.84 14.32 17.51
CA VAL A 97 10.27 14.34 17.16
C VAL A 97 10.54 15.07 15.82
N GLN A 98 9.54 15.73 15.26
CA GLN A 98 9.61 16.45 13.98
C GLN A 98 10.07 15.56 12.81
N ALA A 99 9.78 14.26 12.85
CA ALA A 99 10.09 13.33 11.79
C ALA A 99 9.21 13.57 10.56
N ARG A 100 9.78 13.41 9.38
CA ARG A 100 9.02 13.33 8.12
C ARG A 100 8.11 12.11 8.17
N LEU A 101 6.81 12.25 7.94
CA LEU A 101 5.86 11.12 7.93
C LEU A 101 5.31 10.88 6.52
N VAL A 102 5.51 9.66 6.03
CA VAL A 102 4.87 9.11 4.83
C VAL A 102 3.88 8.03 5.29
N HIS A 103 2.58 8.30 5.19
CA HIS A 103 1.51 7.38 5.60
C HIS A 103 0.87 6.71 4.39
N LEU A 104 0.90 5.37 4.34
CA LEU A 104 0.29 4.62 3.24
C LEU A 104 -1.21 4.42 3.47
N SER A 105 -2.02 4.94 2.56
CA SER A 105 -3.47 4.72 2.46
C SER A 105 -3.81 3.80 1.29
N SER A 106 -5.07 3.82 0.82
CA SER A 106 -5.57 2.90 -0.20
C SER A 106 -6.64 3.56 -1.07
N ASP A 107 -6.80 3.05 -2.29
CA ASP A 107 -7.88 3.39 -3.23
C ASP A 107 -9.28 3.03 -2.72
N VAL A 108 -9.41 2.04 -1.83
CA VAL A 108 -10.72 1.63 -1.26
C VAL A 108 -11.28 2.62 -0.23
N VAL A 109 -10.65 3.77 -0.04
CA VAL A 109 -11.27 4.92 0.66
C VAL A 109 -12.41 5.53 -0.15
N PHE A 110 -12.55 5.18 -1.43
CA PHE A 110 -13.62 5.62 -2.31
C PHE A 110 -14.74 4.59 -2.43
N ASP A 111 -15.95 5.05 -2.80
CA ASP A 111 -17.14 4.20 -2.99
C ASP A 111 -17.11 3.38 -4.28
N GLY A 112 -16.32 3.82 -5.26
CA GLY A 112 -16.19 3.15 -6.54
C GLY A 112 -17.31 3.45 -7.55
N GLU A 113 -18.12 4.49 -7.33
CA GLU A 113 -19.26 4.84 -8.20
C GLU A 113 -18.88 5.88 -9.29
N ARG A 114 -17.67 6.43 -9.25
CA ARG A 114 -17.21 7.41 -10.24
C ARG A 114 -16.94 6.75 -11.59
N ALA A 115 -17.38 7.39 -12.68
CA ALA A 115 -17.11 6.91 -14.04
C ALA A 115 -15.64 7.06 -14.49
N GLY A 116 -14.91 8.05 -13.93
CA GLY A 116 -13.52 8.34 -14.26
C GLY A 116 -12.54 7.95 -13.14
N ARG A 117 -11.32 8.48 -13.24
CA ARG A 117 -10.32 8.33 -12.17
C ARG A 117 -10.62 9.29 -11.01
N TYR A 118 -10.34 8.85 -9.78
CA TYR A 118 -10.35 9.71 -8.61
C TYR A 118 -9.09 10.57 -8.57
N VAL A 119 -9.27 11.84 -8.19
CA VAL A 119 -8.19 12.81 -7.95
C VAL A 119 -8.01 13.04 -6.45
N GLU A 120 -6.88 13.62 -6.04
CA GLU A 120 -6.51 13.79 -4.63
C GLU A 120 -7.51 14.62 -3.82
N THR A 121 -8.23 15.53 -4.47
CA THR A 121 -9.27 16.40 -3.86
C THR A 121 -10.62 15.72 -3.69
N ASP A 122 -10.84 14.55 -4.29
CA ASP A 122 -12.09 13.81 -4.10
C ASP A 122 -12.20 13.33 -2.64
N PRO A 123 -13.35 13.54 -1.99
CA PRO A 123 -13.54 13.16 -0.60
C PRO A 123 -13.65 11.63 -0.47
N PRO A 124 -13.04 11.04 0.59
CA PRO A 124 -13.25 9.63 0.89
C PRO A 124 -14.72 9.31 1.20
N GLN A 125 -15.24 8.24 0.60
CA GLN A 125 -16.59 7.69 0.79
C GLN A 125 -16.53 6.15 0.84
N PRO A 126 -15.87 5.56 1.85
CA PRO A 126 -15.62 4.13 1.88
C PRO A 126 -16.89 3.31 2.09
N VAL A 127 -16.96 2.15 1.44
CA VAL A 127 -18.09 1.20 1.55
C VAL A 127 -17.71 -0.10 2.25
N THR A 128 -16.46 -0.24 2.73
CA THR A 128 -15.96 -1.42 3.45
C THR A 128 -15.38 -1.01 4.80
N ALA A 129 -15.35 -1.94 5.77
CA ALA A 129 -14.73 -1.70 7.08
C ALA A 129 -13.25 -1.27 6.96
N TYR A 130 -12.50 -1.92 6.06
CA TYR A 130 -11.11 -1.55 5.80
C TYR A 130 -10.99 -0.15 5.20
N GLY A 131 -11.81 0.17 4.20
CA GLY A 131 -11.84 1.52 3.61
C GLY A 131 -12.18 2.58 4.64
N THR A 132 -13.15 2.31 5.53
CA THR A 132 -13.53 3.22 6.64
C THR A 132 -12.35 3.42 7.60
N ALA A 133 -11.63 2.37 7.96
CA ALA A 133 -10.45 2.48 8.81
C ALA A 133 -9.33 3.30 8.15
N LYS A 134 -9.08 3.10 6.85
CA LYS A 134 -8.09 3.89 6.09
C LYS A 134 -8.49 5.37 5.98
N ALA A 135 -9.74 5.67 5.64
CA ALA A 135 -10.24 7.06 5.58
C ALA A 135 -10.18 7.75 6.96
N THR A 136 -10.47 6.99 8.04
CA THR A 136 -10.30 7.48 9.41
C THR A 136 -8.84 7.76 9.73
N ALA A 137 -7.93 6.87 9.33
CA ALA A 137 -6.48 7.07 9.48
C ALA A 137 -6.00 8.34 8.77
N GLU A 138 -6.41 8.56 7.51
CA GLU A 138 -6.07 9.78 6.75
C GLU A 138 -6.47 11.05 7.52
N ARG A 139 -7.71 11.10 8.01
CA ARG A 139 -8.22 12.25 8.76
C ARG A 139 -7.45 12.48 10.07
N LEU A 140 -7.16 11.41 10.82
CA LEU A 140 -6.42 11.50 12.08
C LEU A 140 -4.97 11.92 11.84
N VAL A 141 -4.29 11.31 10.87
CA VAL A 141 -2.90 11.64 10.51
C VAL A 141 -2.80 13.09 10.06
N ALA A 142 -3.67 13.54 9.16
CA ALA A 142 -3.67 14.93 8.68
C ALA A 142 -3.90 15.95 9.80
N GLY A 143 -4.81 15.65 10.73
CA GLY A 143 -5.08 16.53 11.89
C GLY A 143 -3.94 16.56 12.90
N ILE A 144 -3.25 15.43 13.12
CA ILE A 144 -2.16 15.32 14.09
C ILE A 144 -0.85 15.87 13.50
N HIS A 145 -0.52 15.50 12.27
CA HIS A 145 0.73 15.84 11.61
C HIS A 145 0.47 16.48 10.23
N PRO A 146 0.11 17.77 10.16
CA PRO A 146 -0.27 18.41 8.89
C PRO A 146 0.82 18.39 7.81
N ALA A 147 2.10 18.24 8.19
CA ALA A 147 3.21 18.09 7.27
C ALA A 147 3.36 16.67 6.70
N ALA A 148 2.57 15.69 7.14
CA ALA A 148 2.61 14.35 6.61
C ALA A 148 2.16 14.30 5.14
N VAL A 149 2.74 13.37 4.37
CA VAL A 149 2.19 12.99 3.08
C VAL A 149 1.38 11.70 3.24
N ILE A 150 0.16 11.73 2.76
CA ILE A 150 -0.77 10.60 2.77
C ILE A 150 -0.83 10.03 1.37
N VAL A 151 -0.29 8.83 1.20
CA VAL A 151 -0.17 8.18 -0.10
C VAL A 151 -1.32 7.22 -0.30
N ARG A 152 -2.28 7.54 -1.18
CA ARG A 152 -3.28 6.58 -1.64
C ARG A 152 -2.70 5.76 -2.77
N THR A 153 -2.67 4.45 -2.58
CA THR A 153 -2.18 3.50 -3.57
C THR A 153 -3.25 2.48 -3.94
N SER A 154 -2.97 1.67 -4.95
CA SER A 154 -3.89 0.64 -5.44
C SER A 154 -3.35 -0.76 -5.15
N LEU A 155 -3.81 -1.78 -5.88
CA LEU A 155 -3.37 -3.16 -5.76
C LEU A 155 -1.85 -3.26 -6.02
N ILE A 156 -1.12 -3.85 -5.05
CA ILE A 156 0.33 -4.01 -5.13
C ILE A 156 0.65 -5.41 -5.65
N TYR A 157 1.54 -5.50 -6.63
CA TYR A 157 2.02 -6.73 -7.23
C TYR A 157 3.55 -6.67 -7.47
N GLY A 158 4.19 -7.80 -7.84
CA GLY A 158 5.64 -7.82 -8.04
C GLY A 158 6.14 -8.65 -9.23
N GLY A 159 5.23 -9.26 -9.98
CA GLY A 159 5.56 -10.08 -11.14
C GLY A 159 6.29 -11.39 -10.78
N PRO A 160 6.87 -12.10 -11.79
CA PRO A 160 7.45 -13.43 -11.61
C PRO A 160 8.59 -13.50 -10.59
N ARG A 161 9.32 -12.42 -10.38
CA ARG A 161 10.45 -12.41 -9.44
C ARG A 161 10.01 -12.35 -7.97
N ARG A 162 8.81 -11.79 -7.70
CA ARG A 162 8.31 -11.58 -6.34
C ARG A 162 6.78 -11.55 -6.33
N PRO A 163 6.10 -12.68 -6.60
CA PRO A 163 4.64 -12.70 -6.67
C PRO A 163 4.01 -12.34 -5.32
N GLY A 164 3.01 -11.47 -5.34
CA GLY A 164 2.19 -11.12 -4.19
C GLY A 164 0.95 -12.01 -4.08
N LYS A 165 0.19 -11.82 -3.00
CA LYS A 165 -1.00 -12.65 -2.71
C LYS A 165 -2.05 -12.68 -3.84
N HIS A 166 -2.20 -11.57 -4.57
CA HIS A 166 -3.18 -11.47 -5.66
C HIS A 166 -2.75 -12.23 -6.90
N GLU A 167 -1.45 -12.28 -7.14
CA GLU A 167 -0.84 -13.04 -8.23
C GLU A 167 -0.89 -14.54 -7.90
N LEU A 168 -0.43 -14.92 -6.72
CA LEU A 168 -0.47 -16.32 -6.27
C LEU A 168 -1.90 -16.87 -6.32
N PHE A 169 -2.91 -16.09 -5.89
CA PHE A 169 -4.30 -16.51 -5.99
C PHE A 169 -4.77 -16.68 -7.45
N ALA A 170 -4.38 -15.79 -8.36
CA ALA A 170 -4.71 -15.93 -9.78
C ALA A 170 -4.08 -17.21 -10.39
N LEU A 171 -2.84 -17.53 -9.99
CA LEU A 171 -2.15 -18.76 -10.42
C LEU A 171 -2.80 -20.00 -9.83
N ASP A 172 -3.21 -19.98 -8.56
CA ASP A 172 -3.93 -21.10 -7.94
C ASP A 172 -5.25 -21.41 -8.67
N VAL A 173 -5.96 -20.36 -9.13
CA VAL A 173 -7.18 -20.56 -9.94
C VAL A 173 -6.83 -21.09 -11.34
N ALA A 174 -5.80 -20.55 -12.00
CA ALA A 174 -5.36 -21.01 -13.31
C ALA A 174 -4.91 -22.49 -13.30
N ASP A 175 -4.34 -22.95 -12.18
CA ASP A 175 -3.93 -24.34 -11.98
C ASP A 175 -5.06 -25.27 -11.51
N GLY A 176 -6.24 -24.73 -11.24
CA GLY A 176 -7.37 -25.50 -10.70
C GLY A 176 -7.23 -25.86 -9.23
N ARG A 177 -6.29 -25.25 -8.49
CA ARG A 177 -6.15 -25.41 -7.03
C ARG A 177 -7.15 -24.59 -6.24
N ALA A 178 -7.72 -23.55 -6.86
CA ALA A 178 -8.80 -22.74 -6.31
C ALA A 178 -9.89 -22.49 -7.36
N ASP A 179 -11.12 -22.20 -6.91
CA ASP A 179 -12.21 -21.79 -7.78
C ASP A 179 -12.65 -20.36 -7.41
N ALA A 180 -12.62 -19.46 -8.39
CA ALA A 180 -13.02 -18.07 -8.20
C ALA A 180 -13.51 -17.44 -9.50
N LEU A 181 -14.36 -16.41 -9.33
CA LEU A 181 -14.75 -15.48 -10.36
C LEU A 181 -13.95 -14.17 -10.18
N PHE A 182 -13.21 -13.77 -11.21
CA PHE A 182 -12.54 -12.48 -11.23
C PHE A 182 -13.47 -11.40 -11.80
N PHE A 183 -13.59 -10.27 -11.09
CA PHE A 183 -14.59 -9.28 -11.44
C PHE A 183 -14.14 -8.40 -12.61
N THR A 184 -15.03 -8.27 -13.60
CA THR A 184 -14.81 -7.46 -14.81
C THR A 184 -15.13 -5.98 -14.60
N ASP A 185 -15.85 -5.65 -13.54
CA ASP A 185 -16.32 -4.31 -13.15
C ASP A 185 -15.60 -3.73 -11.93
N GLU A 186 -14.67 -4.46 -11.29
CA GLU A 186 -13.77 -3.91 -10.28
C GLU A 186 -12.49 -3.39 -10.93
N LEU A 187 -12.41 -2.08 -11.15
CA LEU A 187 -11.30 -1.40 -11.79
C LEU A 187 -10.28 -0.88 -10.77
N ARG A 188 -9.00 -1.09 -11.04
CA ARG A 188 -7.85 -0.72 -10.20
C ARG A 188 -6.70 -0.19 -11.07
N CYS A 189 -5.74 0.49 -10.42
CA CYS A 189 -4.47 0.89 -11.02
C CYS A 189 -3.32 0.11 -10.35
N PRO A 190 -3.11 -1.19 -10.68
CA PRO A 190 -2.09 -1.99 -10.01
C PRO A 190 -0.71 -1.34 -10.14
N ILE A 191 0.06 -1.39 -9.04
CA ILE A 191 1.42 -0.83 -8.98
C ILE A 191 2.43 -1.92 -8.61
N GLU A 192 3.56 -1.92 -9.29
CA GLU A 192 4.68 -2.81 -8.99
C GLU A 192 5.29 -2.42 -7.64
N VAL A 193 5.59 -3.42 -6.80
CA VAL A 193 6.02 -3.23 -5.40
C VAL A 193 7.33 -2.45 -5.28
N GLY A 194 8.26 -2.63 -6.22
CA GLY A 194 9.53 -1.90 -6.25
C GLY A 194 9.35 -0.44 -6.65
N ASP A 195 8.47 -0.17 -7.62
CA ASP A 195 8.13 1.20 -8.03
C ASP A 195 7.47 1.96 -6.87
N LEU A 196 6.53 1.31 -6.16
CA LEU A 196 5.90 1.92 -4.99
C LEU A 196 6.90 2.18 -3.87
N ALA A 197 7.77 1.20 -3.56
CA ALA A 197 8.79 1.37 -2.53
C ALA A 197 9.75 2.52 -2.86
N ALA A 198 10.22 2.60 -4.11
CA ALA A 198 11.07 3.70 -4.57
C ALA A 198 10.37 5.07 -4.45
N ALA A 199 9.11 5.15 -4.87
CA ALA A 199 8.31 6.37 -4.76
C ALA A 199 8.12 6.82 -3.30
N LEU A 200 7.89 5.89 -2.37
CA LEU A 200 7.75 6.21 -0.94
C LEU A 200 9.09 6.70 -0.33
N LEU A 201 10.22 6.11 -0.72
CA LEU A 201 11.55 6.56 -0.29
C LEU A 201 11.89 7.93 -0.89
N GLU A 202 11.53 8.21 -2.13
CA GLU A 202 11.69 9.52 -2.75
C GLU A 202 10.83 10.58 -2.02
N LEU A 203 9.55 10.27 -1.71
CA LEU A 203 8.66 11.14 -0.94
C LEU A 203 9.16 11.43 0.49
N ALA A 204 9.92 10.51 1.06
CA ALA A 204 10.56 10.70 2.37
C ALA A 204 11.60 11.84 2.36
N LEU A 205 12.13 12.19 1.19
CA LEU A 205 13.15 13.23 1.01
C LEU A 205 12.58 14.57 0.51
N LEU A 206 11.34 14.56 0.00
CA LEU A 206 10.71 15.74 -0.59
C LEU A 206 9.92 16.53 0.46
N ASP A 207 9.96 17.85 0.38
CA ASP A 207 9.09 18.74 1.17
C ASP A 207 7.69 18.80 0.52
N ARG A 208 6.91 17.74 0.74
CA ARG A 208 5.54 17.58 0.22
C ARG A 208 4.61 17.15 1.35
N SER A 209 3.46 17.77 1.48
CA SER A 209 2.42 17.41 2.46
C SER A 209 1.07 17.15 1.78
N GLY A 210 0.11 16.62 2.54
CA GLY A 210 -1.24 16.33 2.08
C GLY A 210 -1.35 15.02 1.31
N VAL A 211 -2.47 14.85 0.60
CA VAL A 211 -2.78 13.62 -0.13
C VAL A 211 -2.04 13.59 -1.47
N LEU A 212 -1.56 12.41 -1.84
CA LEU A 212 -0.98 12.12 -3.15
C LEU A 212 -1.40 10.72 -3.61
N HIS A 213 -1.82 10.59 -4.87
CA HIS A 213 -2.11 9.30 -5.47
C HIS A 213 -0.84 8.71 -6.10
N VAL A 214 -0.42 7.52 -5.66
CA VAL A 214 0.74 6.80 -6.18
C VAL A 214 0.30 5.39 -6.59
N ALA A 215 -0.03 5.24 -7.85
CA ALA A 215 -0.54 4.00 -8.43
C ALA A 215 -0.01 3.81 -9.85
N GLY A 216 -0.10 2.58 -10.36
CA GLY A 216 0.35 2.25 -11.71
C GLY A 216 -0.40 3.02 -12.80
N ALA A 217 0.20 3.13 -13.98
CA ALA A 217 -0.33 3.94 -15.07
C ALA A 217 -1.61 3.38 -15.69
N ASP A 218 -1.76 2.04 -15.68
CA ASP A 218 -2.91 1.36 -16.32
C ASP A 218 -4.10 1.23 -15.39
N VAL A 219 -5.30 1.37 -15.97
CA VAL A 219 -6.55 0.92 -15.35
C VAL A 219 -6.88 -0.44 -15.92
N VAL A 220 -7.04 -1.42 -15.04
CA VAL A 220 -7.44 -2.79 -15.41
C VAL A 220 -8.50 -3.32 -14.46
N SER A 221 -9.36 -4.21 -14.95
CA SER A 221 -10.27 -4.96 -14.10
C SER A 221 -9.52 -6.04 -13.31
N ARG A 222 -10.14 -6.56 -12.25
CA ARG A 222 -9.58 -7.71 -11.51
C ARG A 222 -9.39 -8.91 -12.42
N TYR A 223 -10.29 -9.12 -13.37
CA TYR A 223 -10.19 -10.18 -14.37
C TYR A 223 -9.03 -9.96 -15.34
N GLU A 224 -8.92 -8.76 -15.90
CA GLU A 224 -7.81 -8.44 -16.80
C GLU A 224 -6.45 -8.55 -16.10
N PHE A 225 -6.36 -8.07 -14.84
CA PHE A 225 -5.14 -8.25 -14.03
C PHE A 225 -4.78 -9.73 -13.88
N ALA A 226 -5.75 -10.59 -13.53
CA ALA A 226 -5.51 -12.03 -13.38
C ALA A 226 -5.04 -12.67 -14.69
N CYS A 227 -5.61 -12.27 -15.85
CA CYS A 227 -5.17 -12.74 -17.17
C CYS A 227 -3.74 -12.31 -17.51
N LEU A 228 -3.36 -11.06 -17.18
CA LEU A 228 -1.98 -10.58 -17.35
C LEU A 228 -1.00 -11.40 -16.49
N VAL A 229 -1.36 -11.63 -15.23
CA VAL A 229 -0.58 -12.50 -14.33
C VAL A 229 -0.41 -13.89 -14.92
N ALA A 230 -1.51 -14.55 -15.32
CA ALA A 230 -1.43 -15.90 -15.88
C ALA A 230 -0.45 -15.97 -17.06
N ARG A 231 -0.51 -15.02 -18.01
CA ARG A 231 0.41 -14.95 -19.14
C ARG A 231 1.86 -14.76 -18.70
N ALA A 232 2.12 -13.79 -17.81
CA ALA A 232 3.47 -13.49 -17.33
C ALA A 232 4.15 -14.67 -16.61
N PHE A 233 3.35 -15.61 -16.09
CA PHE A 233 3.82 -16.83 -15.43
C PHE A 233 3.68 -18.09 -16.32
N ALA A 234 3.46 -17.91 -17.63
CA ALA A 234 3.28 -19.01 -18.59
C ALA A 234 2.11 -19.96 -18.28
N HIS A 235 1.03 -19.45 -17.67
CA HIS A 235 -0.22 -20.16 -17.44
C HIS A 235 -1.27 -19.76 -18.49
N ASP A 236 -2.21 -20.68 -18.77
CA ASP A 236 -3.30 -20.43 -19.72
C ASP A 236 -4.39 -19.53 -19.11
N PRO A 237 -4.56 -18.27 -19.57
CA PRO A 237 -5.57 -17.37 -19.04
C PRO A 237 -7.02 -17.79 -19.37
N SER A 238 -7.24 -18.69 -20.34
CA SER A 238 -8.57 -19.21 -20.68
C SER A 238 -9.21 -20.02 -19.55
N ARG A 239 -8.42 -20.48 -18.60
CA ARG A 239 -8.89 -21.16 -17.39
C ARG A 239 -9.48 -20.22 -16.33
N LEU A 240 -9.24 -18.91 -16.48
CA LEU A 240 -9.77 -17.90 -15.56
C LEU A 240 -11.18 -17.49 -16.00
N ARG A 241 -12.09 -17.40 -15.03
CA ARG A 241 -13.47 -16.97 -15.28
C ARG A 241 -13.63 -15.52 -14.87
N GLY A 242 -14.18 -14.70 -15.80
CA GLY A 242 -14.54 -13.30 -15.58
C GLY A 242 -16.04 -13.11 -15.49
N GLY A 243 -16.48 -12.17 -14.66
CA GLY A 243 -17.89 -11.79 -14.56
C GLY A 243 -18.10 -10.57 -13.67
N PRO A 244 -19.34 -10.04 -13.60
CA PRO A 244 -19.64 -8.89 -12.76
C PRO A 244 -19.52 -9.23 -11.27
N SER A 245 -19.19 -8.23 -10.47
CA SER A 245 -19.16 -8.37 -9.02
C SER A 245 -20.58 -8.53 -8.46
N PRO A 246 -20.76 -9.32 -7.37
CA PRO A 246 -22.08 -9.49 -6.76
C PRO A 246 -22.55 -8.17 -6.12
N ALA A 247 -23.88 -8.00 -6.05
CA ALA A 247 -24.49 -6.81 -5.43
C ALA A 247 -24.21 -6.72 -3.92
N ALA A 248 -24.02 -7.86 -3.26
CA ALA A 248 -23.74 -7.95 -1.82
C ALA A 248 -22.66 -9.03 -1.54
N PRO A 249 -21.72 -8.76 -0.60
CA PRO A 249 -21.52 -7.50 0.12
C PRO A 249 -21.06 -6.37 -0.82
N ARG A 250 -21.42 -5.12 -0.49
CA ARG A 250 -21.04 -3.95 -1.31
C ARG A 250 -19.53 -3.82 -1.39
N ARG A 251 -19.01 -3.68 -2.61
CA ARG A 251 -17.59 -3.53 -2.92
C ARG A 251 -17.40 -2.31 -3.84
N PRO A 252 -16.31 -1.54 -3.67
CA PRO A 252 -16.07 -0.42 -4.57
C PRO A 252 -15.69 -0.95 -5.95
N ARG A 253 -16.46 -0.58 -6.98
CA ARG A 253 -16.25 -1.05 -8.36
C ARG A 253 -15.07 -0.33 -8.99
N ASN A 254 -15.19 0.94 -9.30
CA ASN A 254 -14.11 1.71 -9.91
C ASN A 254 -13.32 2.49 -8.86
N CYS A 255 -12.14 2.03 -8.49
CA CYS A 255 -11.20 2.77 -7.65
C CYS A 255 -9.96 3.23 -8.43
N ALA A 256 -10.11 3.50 -9.72
CA ALA A 256 -9.00 3.99 -10.53
C ALA A 256 -8.52 5.36 -10.04
N LEU A 257 -7.23 5.47 -9.76
CA LEU A 257 -6.58 6.70 -9.27
C LEU A 257 -5.95 7.48 -10.42
N ASP A 258 -6.07 8.80 -10.39
CA ASP A 258 -5.21 9.69 -11.19
C ASP A 258 -3.92 9.95 -10.41
N SER A 259 -2.80 9.50 -10.94
CA SER A 259 -1.46 9.71 -10.37
C SER A 259 -0.64 10.74 -11.16
N SER A 260 -1.29 11.64 -11.89
CA SER A 260 -0.60 12.65 -12.70
C SER A 260 0.26 13.59 -11.85
N MET A 261 -0.21 13.98 -10.65
CA MET A 261 0.57 14.78 -9.71
C MET A 261 1.83 14.04 -9.25
N ALA A 262 1.73 12.75 -8.91
CA ALA A 262 2.89 11.96 -8.52
C ALA A 262 3.88 11.82 -9.68
N ARG A 263 3.40 11.53 -10.90
CA ARG A 263 4.27 11.44 -12.10
C ARG A 263 4.97 12.76 -12.46
N ALA A 264 4.38 13.90 -12.15
CA ALA A 264 5.02 15.20 -12.34
C ALA A 264 6.04 15.55 -11.23
N LEU A 265 5.86 15.00 -10.03
CA LEU A 265 6.68 15.29 -8.86
C LEU A 265 7.88 14.36 -8.71
N LEU A 266 7.67 13.06 -8.98
CA LEU A 266 8.64 12.00 -8.69
C LEU A 266 9.54 11.70 -9.90
N SER A 267 10.80 11.40 -9.62
CA SER A 267 11.74 10.82 -10.58
C SER A 267 11.44 9.34 -10.80
N THR A 268 10.89 8.69 -9.78
CA THR A 268 10.47 7.29 -9.84
C THR A 268 9.37 7.11 -10.87
N ARG A 269 9.60 6.20 -11.82
CA ARG A 269 8.62 5.85 -12.86
C ARG A 269 7.55 4.93 -12.28
N LEU A 270 6.28 5.35 -12.34
CA LEU A 270 5.13 4.55 -11.95
C LEU A 270 4.63 3.78 -13.18
N ARG A 271 5.20 2.59 -13.41
CA ARG A 271 4.93 1.77 -14.59
C ARG A 271 3.51 1.21 -14.58
N GLY A 272 2.96 0.99 -15.76
CA GLY A 272 1.69 0.29 -15.95
C GLY A 272 1.86 -1.23 -15.81
N VAL A 273 0.80 -1.92 -15.39
CA VAL A 273 0.83 -3.38 -15.24
C VAL A 273 1.03 -4.12 -16.57
N ARG A 274 0.53 -3.55 -17.67
CA ARG A 274 0.75 -4.11 -19.02
C ARG A 274 2.20 -3.98 -19.46
N GLU A 275 2.88 -2.91 -19.07
CA GLU A 275 4.30 -2.75 -19.31
C GLU A 275 5.14 -3.75 -18.53
N VAL A 276 4.81 -3.96 -17.24
CA VAL A 276 5.61 -4.84 -16.36
C VAL A 276 5.35 -6.32 -16.61
N LEU A 277 4.07 -6.71 -16.78
CA LEU A 277 3.66 -8.11 -16.96
C LEU A 277 3.50 -8.50 -18.43
N GLY A 278 3.48 -7.55 -19.37
CA GLY A 278 3.34 -7.80 -20.80
C GLY A 278 4.66 -7.79 -21.57
N GLN A 279 5.81 -7.66 -20.89
CA GLN A 279 7.12 -7.76 -21.53
C GLN A 279 7.46 -9.26 -21.72
N GLU A 280 7.23 -9.76 -22.91
CA GLU A 280 7.89 -10.92 -23.48
C GLU A 280 9.08 -10.47 -24.34
#